data_506c0324814b147da349fd3c99555687
#
_entry.id   506c0324814b147da349fd3c99555687
#
_cell.length_a   1.000
_cell.length_b   1.000
_cell.length_c   1.000
_cell.angle_alpha   90.00
_cell.angle_beta   90.00
_cell.angle_gamma   90.00
#
_symmetry.space_group_name_H-M   'P 1'
#
loop_
_entity.id
_entity.type
_entity.pdbx_description
1 polymer ?
#
loop_
_entity_poly.entity_id
_entity_poly.type
_entity_poly.pdbx_seq_one_letter_code
_entity_poly.pdbx_strand_id
1 'polypeptide(L)'
;MRERACLALIVILTFGINDSLNAADTLPVVTAAVHNYADVPGDVLARAETEASRIFRHAGVRVLWVGPLESQARVRVHILSGPMTLRTRTRTEVLGLATVESGMVWVLYDRIVAKSDSVGVGASRVLAFVMAHEIGHVLLAGRRHGHVGLMKPRLDPDVLRTGLIGFTPDERREIRASGGRSR
;
A
#
# COMPACT_ATOMS: atom_id res chain seq x y z
N MET A 1 32.87 25.33 71.75
CA MET A 1 33.18 24.92 70.34
C MET A 1 31.86 24.55 69.71
N ARG A 2 31.34 25.35 68.77
CA ARG A 2 30.04 25.11 68.10
C ARG A 2 30.36 24.81 66.64
N GLU A 3 30.17 23.57 66.25
CA GLU A 3 30.26 23.18 64.86
C GLU A 3 29.02 23.64 64.09
N ARG A 4 29.23 24.40 63.04
CA ARG A 4 28.18 24.82 62.09
C ARG A 4 28.14 23.83 60.96
N ALA A 5 27.08 23.00 60.95
CA ALA A 5 26.77 22.14 59.80
C ALA A 5 26.22 22.99 58.66
N CYS A 6 26.95 22.99 57.55
CA CYS A 6 26.52 23.62 56.29
C CYS A 6 25.63 22.62 55.56
N LEU A 7 24.32 22.86 55.47
CA LEU A 7 23.41 22.11 54.59
C LEU A 7 23.58 22.64 53.16
N ALA A 8 24.13 21.80 52.30
CA ALA A 8 24.16 22.08 50.87
C ALA A 8 22.82 21.65 50.26
N LEU A 9 22.05 22.63 49.79
CA LEU A 9 20.80 22.41 49.06
C LEU A 9 21.13 22.00 47.62
N ILE A 10 20.96 20.71 47.28
CA ILE A 10 21.10 20.23 45.91
C ILE A 10 19.77 20.48 45.21
N VAL A 11 19.72 21.50 44.34
CA VAL A 11 18.61 21.75 43.40
C VAL A 11 18.77 20.81 42.22
N ILE A 12 17.99 19.73 42.19
CA ILE A 12 17.90 18.85 41.03
C ILE A 12 17.00 19.55 39.99
N LEU A 13 17.60 20.21 38.98
CA LEU A 13 16.88 20.63 37.78
C LEU A 13 16.52 19.37 36.98
N THR A 14 15.28 18.91 37.11
CA THR A 14 14.69 17.95 36.17
C THR A 14 14.43 18.67 34.86
N PHE A 15 15.36 18.53 33.91
CA PHE A 15 15.06 18.83 32.52
C PHE A 15 13.99 17.84 32.05
N GLY A 16 12.75 18.32 31.96
CA GLY A 16 11.70 17.61 31.26
C GLY A 16 12.11 17.47 29.79
N ILE A 17 12.58 16.30 29.42
CA ILE A 17 12.71 15.92 28.01
C ILE A 17 11.28 15.85 27.48
N ASN A 18 10.81 16.93 26.85
CA ASN A 18 9.63 16.90 26.01
C ASN A 18 9.95 15.99 24.82
N ASP A 19 9.68 14.70 24.95
CA ASP A 19 9.51 13.79 23.85
C ASP A 19 8.28 14.25 23.04
N SER A 20 8.47 15.33 22.29
CA SER A 20 7.65 15.61 21.11
C SER A 20 8.02 14.57 20.07
N LEU A 21 7.64 13.32 20.32
CA LEU A 21 7.65 12.26 19.32
C LEU A 21 6.82 12.78 18.14
N ASN A 22 7.53 13.04 17.08
CA ASN A 22 7.08 13.64 15.84
C ASN A 22 5.85 12.85 15.35
N ALA A 23 4.66 13.42 15.45
CA ALA A 23 3.40 12.83 14.99
C ALA A 23 3.40 12.51 13.47
N ALA A 24 4.48 12.89 12.77
CA ALA A 24 4.70 12.61 11.35
C ALA A 24 5.08 11.15 11.04
N ASP A 25 5.50 10.35 12.05
CA ASP A 25 5.99 8.98 11.84
C ASP A 25 5.01 7.89 12.27
N THR A 26 3.78 8.25 12.65
CA THR A 26 2.76 7.31 13.15
C THR A 26 1.69 6.95 12.12
N LEU A 27 2.05 6.88 10.82
CA LEU A 27 1.09 6.38 9.83
C LEU A 27 0.74 4.93 10.14
N PRO A 28 -0.55 4.58 10.15
CA PRO A 28 -0.98 3.19 10.26
C PRO A 28 -0.25 2.31 9.24
N VAL A 29 0.14 1.10 9.67
CA VAL A 29 0.87 0.15 8.81
C VAL A 29 -0.07 -0.92 8.31
N VAL A 30 -0.03 -1.17 7.01
CA VAL A 30 -0.71 -2.28 6.34
C VAL A 30 0.36 -3.24 5.82
N THR A 31 0.37 -4.47 6.29
CA THR A 31 1.27 -5.52 5.79
C THR A 31 0.70 -6.16 4.53
N ALA A 32 1.53 -6.28 3.48
CA ALA A 32 1.17 -6.89 2.21
C ALA A 32 2.21 -7.95 1.83
N ALA A 33 1.81 -9.23 1.81
CA ALA A 33 2.65 -10.32 1.35
C ALA A 33 2.51 -10.50 -0.17
N VAL A 34 3.64 -10.59 -0.89
CA VAL A 34 3.64 -10.73 -2.34
C VAL A 34 4.08 -12.14 -2.74
N HIS A 35 3.22 -12.81 -3.52
CA HIS A 35 3.45 -14.10 -4.14
C HIS A 35 3.63 -13.90 -5.64
N ASN A 36 4.87 -13.94 -6.12
CA ASN A 36 5.22 -13.70 -7.51
C ASN A 36 5.22 -15.03 -8.32
N TYR A 37 4.05 -15.47 -8.76
CA TYR A 37 3.91 -16.68 -9.60
C TYR A 37 4.12 -16.41 -11.10
N ALA A 38 4.38 -15.15 -11.47
CA ALA A 38 4.57 -14.74 -12.85
C ALA A 38 6.04 -14.50 -13.20
N ASP A 39 6.95 -14.77 -12.26
CA ASP A 39 8.38 -14.52 -12.40
C ASP A 39 8.68 -13.07 -12.86
N VAL A 40 7.89 -12.11 -12.32
CA VAL A 40 8.10 -10.68 -12.58
C VAL A 40 9.55 -10.33 -12.20
N PRO A 41 10.32 -9.68 -13.10
CA PRO A 41 11.70 -9.28 -12.79
C PRO A 41 11.77 -8.47 -11.50
N GLY A 42 12.77 -8.76 -10.65
CA GLY A 42 12.88 -8.17 -9.31
C GLY A 42 12.92 -6.65 -9.31
N ASP A 43 13.56 -6.04 -10.31
CA ASP A 43 13.61 -4.58 -10.49
C ASP A 43 12.26 -3.97 -10.89
N VAL A 44 11.47 -4.69 -11.70
CA VAL A 44 10.09 -4.29 -12.07
C VAL A 44 9.19 -4.34 -10.85
N LEU A 45 9.26 -5.43 -10.07
CA LEU A 45 8.48 -5.60 -8.86
C LEU A 45 8.84 -4.55 -7.81
N ALA A 46 10.11 -4.33 -7.53
CA ALA A 46 10.57 -3.33 -6.56
C ALA A 46 10.12 -1.91 -6.92
N ARG A 47 10.17 -1.54 -8.22
CA ARG A 47 9.62 -0.26 -8.67
C ARG A 47 8.11 -0.18 -8.50
N ALA A 48 7.38 -1.27 -8.75
CA ALA A 48 5.93 -1.30 -8.56
C ALA A 48 5.54 -1.15 -7.08
N GLU A 49 6.22 -1.85 -6.18
CA GLU A 49 6.03 -1.74 -4.73
C GLU A 49 6.34 -0.33 -4.22
N THR A 50 7.41 0.29 -4.72
CA THR A 50 7.79 1.67 -4.37
C THR A 50 6.70 2.66 -4.78
N GLU A 51 6.19 2.56 -5.99
CA GLU A 51 5.15 3.45 -6.50
C GLU A 51 3.81 3.22 -5.79
N ALA A 52 3.42 1.97 -5.55
CA ALA A 52 2.24 1.64 -4.75
C ALA A 52 2.36 2.19 -3.32
N SER A 53 3.54 2.06 -2.70
CA SER A 53 3.82 2.65 -1.38
C SER A 53 3.66 4.16 -1.37
N ARG A 54 4.09 4.84 -2.45
CA ARG A 54 3.90 6.28 -2.61
C ARG A 54 2.41 6.66 -2.63
N ILE A 55 1.60 5.91 -3.38
CA ILE A 55 0.15 6.12 -3.47
C ILE A 55 -0.50 5.99 -2.08
N PHE A 56 -0.17 4.93 -1.34
CA PHE A 56 -0.73 4.70 0.00
C PHE A 56 -0.22 5.70 1.04
N ARG A 57 1.02 6.15 0.94
CA ARG A 57 1.54 7.20 1.83
C ARG A 57 0.76 8.50 1.65
N HIS A 58 0.39 8.87 0.42
CA HIS A 58 -0.51 10.00 0.17
C HIS A 58 -1.94 9.76 0.69
N ALA A 59 -2.34 8.50 0.84
CA ALA A 59 -3.60 8.15 1.51
C ALA A 59 -3.49 8.12 3.05
N GLY A 60 -2.30 8.36 3.60
CA GLY A 60 -2.08 8.42 5.04
C GLY A 60 -1.91 7.06 5.70
N VAL A 61 -1.42 6.05 4.96
CA VAL A 61 -0.99 4.75 5.48
C VAL A 61 0.35 4.35 4.89
N ARG A 62 1.09 3.53 5.62
CA ARG A 62 2.34 2.93 5.17
C ARG A 62 2.10 1.47 4.82
N VAL A 63 2.44 1.06 3.61
CA VAL A 63 2.46 -0.36 3.22
C VAL A 63 3.84 -0.94 3.55
N LEU A 64 3.85 -2.05 4.27
CA LEU A 64 5.03 -2.86 4.54
C LEU A 64 4.93 -4.12 3.67
N TRP A 65 5.76 -4.19 2.64
CA TRP A 65 5.88 -5.37 1.79
C TRP A 65 6.68 -6.44 2.52
N VAL A 66 6.12 -7.64 2.59
CA VAL A 66 6.72 -8.78 3.29
C VAL A 66 6.79 -9.99 2.37
N GLY A 67 7.64 -10.94 2.70
CA GLY A 67 7.78 -12.16 1.92
C GLY A 67 6.52 -13.04 1.94
N PRO A 68 6.40 -13.98 0.98
CA PRO A 68 5.20 -14.80 0.80
C PRO A 68 4.88 -15.73 1.99
N LEU A 69 5.87 -16.00 2.86
CA LEU A 69 5.70 -16.85 4.04
C LEU A 69 5.11 -16.12 5.26
N GLU A 70 4.88 -14.80 5.16
CA GLU A 70 4.30 -14.02 6.25
C GLU A 70 2.80 -14.30 6.39
N SER A 71 2.46 -15.17 7.34
CA SER A 71 1.08 -15.63 7.57
C SER A 71 0.17 -14.53 8.14
N GLN A 72 0.74 -13.55 8.84
CA GLN A 72 0.03 -12.44 9.48
C GLN A 72 -0.19 -11.25 8.54
N ALA A 73 0.19 -11.35 7.26
CA ALA A 73 -0.04 -10.28 6.31
C ALA A 73 -1.54 -9.99 6.15
N ARG A 74 -1.90 -8.72 6.28
CA ARG A 74 -3.29 -8.27 6.14
C ARG A 74 -3.81 -8.43 4.72
N VAL A 75 -2.94 -8.23 3.74
CA VAL A 75 -3.23 -8.39 2.31
C VAL A 75 -2.27 -9.40 1.72
N ARG A 76 -2.77 -10.30 0.87
CA ARG A 76 -1.94 -11.22 0.10
C ARG A 76 -2.12 -10.94 -1.37
N VAL A 77 -1.05 -10.49 -2.02
CA VAL A 77 -1.02 -10.16 -3.44
C VAL A 77 -0.42 -11.33 -4.20
N HIS A 78 -1.22 -11.96 -5.06
CA HIS A 78 -0.82 -13.05 -5.94
C HIS A 78 -0.67 -12.51 -7.36
N ILE A 79 0.56 -12.45 -7.85
CA ILE A 79 0.84 -12.05 -9.23
C ILE A 79 0.86 -13.30 -10.09
N LEU A 80 -0.15 -13.45 -10.96
CA LEU A 80 -0.42 -14.66 -11.72
C LEU A 80 0.23 -14.61 -13.10
N SER A 81 0.80 -15.76 -13.53
CA SER A 81 1.29 -15.97 -14.90
C SER A 81 0.12 -16.15 -15.90
N GLY A 82 0.41 -16.07 -17.19
CA GLY A 82 -0.58 -16.23 -18.27
C GLY A 82 -1.42 -17.51 -18.15
N PRO A 83 -0.82 -18.72 -17.98
CA PRO A 83 -1.59 -19.95 -17.77
C PRO A 83 -2.50 -19.94 -16.54
N MET A 84 -2.07 -19.25 -15.44
CA MET A 84 -2.91 -19.11 -14.26
C MET A 84 -4.04 -18.10 -14.48
N THR A 85 -3.77 -17.02 -15.23
CA THR A 85 -4.76 -16.03 -15.64
C THR A 85 -5.92 -16.66 -16.40
N LEU A 86 -5.65 -17.57 -17.33
CA LEU A 86 -6.69 -18.27 -18.09
C LEU A 86 -7.67 -19.04 -17.19
N ARG A 87 -7.21 -19.53 -16.05
CA ARG A 87 -8.05 -20.28 -15.08
C ARG A 87 -9.04 -19.36 -14.34
N THR A 88 -8.80 -18.05 -14.28
CA THR A 88 -9.69 -17.11 -13.61
C THR A 88 -11.01 -16.88 -14.34
N ARG A 89 -11.09 -17.22 -15.64
CA ARG A 89 -12.26 -17.04 -16.52
C ARG A 89 -12.81 -15.60 -16.50
N THR A 90 -11.96 -14.62 -16.20
CA THR A 90 -12.33 -13.21 -16.21
C THR A 90 -12.23 -12.61 -17.60
N ARG A 91 -12.95 -11.49 -17.83
CA ARG A 91 -12.86 -10.73 -19.08
C ARG A 91 -11.43 -10.23 -19.30
N THR A 92 -11.05 -10.03 -20.55
CA THR A 92 -9.68 -9.61 -20.93
C THR A 92 -9.30 -8.23 -20.41
N GLU A 93 -10.27 -7.36 -20.18
CA GLU A 93 -10.05 -6.00 -19.64
C GLU A 93 -9.75 -5.98 -18.14
N VAL A 94 -10.02 -7.07 -17.43
CA VAL A 94 -9.74 -7.18 -15.99
C VAL A 94 -8.25 -7.39 -15.81
N LEU A 95 -7.61 -6.49 -15.07
CA LEU A 95 -6.17 -6.52 -14.77
C LEU A 95 -5.88 -7.09 -13.37
N GLY A 96 -6.86 -7.03 -12.47
CA GLY A 96 -6.76 -7.55 -11.11
C GLY A 96 -8.13 -7.88 -10.52
N LEU A 97 -8.12 -8.48 -9.35
CA LEU A 97 -9.29 -8.91 -8.59
C LEU A 97 -8.95 -8.84 -7.10
N ALA A 98 -9.93 -8.53 -6.26
CA ALA A 98 -9.79 -8.57 -4.81
C ALA A 98 -10.95 -9.31 -4.15
N THR A 99 -10.64 -10.08 -3.10
CA THR A 99 -11.64 -10.64 -2.18
C THR A 99 -11.43 -10.01 -0.80
N VAL A 100 -12.39 -9.22 -0.39
CA VAL A 100 -12.30 -8.37 0.81
C VAL A 100 -12.20 -9.21 2.09
N GLU A 101 -13.05 -10.25 2.20
CA GLU A 101 -13.17 -11.09 3.38
C GLU A 101 -11.87 -11.83 3.71
N SER A 102 -11.15 -12.28 2.67
CA SER A 102 -9.90 -13.02 2.83
C SER A 102 -8.66 -12.11 2.75
N GLY A 103 -8.80 -10.86 2.31
CA GLY A 103 -7.70 -9.96 2.05
C GLY A 103 -6.82 -10.41 0.88
N MET A 104 -7.36 -11.20 -0.05
CA MET A 104 -6.64 -11.72 -1.20
C MET A 104 -6.80 -10.81 -2.41
N VAL A 105 -5.69 -10.57 -3.09
CA VAL A 105 -5.59 -9.78 -4.31
C VAL A 105 -4.90 -10.63 -5.37
N TRP A 106 -5.48 -10.68 -6.56
CA TRP A 106 -4.88 -11.31 -7.74
C TRP A 106 -4.58 -10.25 -8.80
N VAL A 107 -3.37 -10.29 -9.35
CA VAL A 107 -2.91 -9.41 -10.42
C VAL A 107 -2.53 -10.28 -11.62
N LEU A 108 -3.05 -9.94 -12.80
CA LEU A 108 -2.93 -10.73 -14.01
C LEU A 108 -1.79 -10.16 -14.87
N TYR A 109 -0.55 -10.65 -14.65
CA TYR A 109 0.66 -9.99 -15.14
C TYR A 109 0.80 -9.96 -16.66
N ASP A 110 0.37 -10.98 -17.37
CA ASP A 110 0.31 -10.99 -18.83
C ASP A 110 -0.53 -9.83 -19.39
N ARG A 111 -1.63 -9.51 -18.73
CA ARG A 111 -2.50 -8.38 -19.08
C ARG A 111 -1.89 -7.03 -18.69
N ILE A 112 -1.12 -7.00 -17.58
CA ILE A 112 -0.34 -5.82 -17.20
C ILE A 112 0.67 -5.47 -18.31
N VAL A 113 1.41 -6.46 -18.81
CA VAL A 113 2.37 -6.28 -19.91
C VAL A 113 1.66 -5.78 -21.17
N ALA A 114 0.61 -6.46 -21.61
CA ALA A 114 -0.16 -6.06 -22.80
C ALA A 114 -0.74 -4.64 -22.64
N LYS A 115 -1.21 -4.26 -21.44
CA LYS A 115 -1.68 -2.90 -21.17
C LYS A 115 -0.54 -1.89 -21.21
N SER A 116 0.62 -2.20 -20.64
CA SER A 116 1.80 -1.32 -20.64
C SER A 116 2.25 -1.00 -22.06
N ASP A 117 2.31 -2.00 -22.92
CA ASP A 117 2.66 -1.86 -24.33
C ASP A 117 1.64 -0.99 -25.08
N SER A 118 0.34 -1.22 -24.84
CA SER A 118 -0.74 -0.48 -25.51
C SER A 118 -0.76 1.02 -25.19
N VAL A 119 -0.26 1.42 -24.00
CA VAL A 119 -0.27 2.83 -23.56
C VAL A 119 1.13 3.47 -23.55
N GLY A 120 2.18 2.72 -23.86
CA GLY A 120 3.56 3.21 -23.93
C GLY A 120 4.15 3.60 -22.57
N VAL A 121 3.83 2.85 -21.50
CA VAL A 121 4.40 3.06 -20.15
C VAL A 121 5.05 1.78 -19.66
N GLY A 122 5.97 1.86 -18.68
CA GLY A 122 6.61 0.67 -18.13
C GLY A 122 5.66 -0.23 -17.35
N ALA A 123 5.83 -1.55 -17.47
CA ALA A 123 5.00 -2.55 -16.77
C ALA A 123 4.97 -2.33 -15.25
N SER A 124 6.07 -1.88 -14.63
CA SER A 124 6.13 -1.55 -13.20
C SER A 124 5.10 -0.50 -12.77
N ARG A 125 4.83 0.50 -13.62
CA ARG A 125 3.84 1.53 -13.33
C ARG A 125 2.41 0.97 -13.39
N VAL A 126 2.08 0.23 -14.45
CA VAL A 126 0.75 -0.40 -14.56
C VAL A 126 0.53 -1.37 -13.41
N LEU A 127 1.54 -2.18 -13.08
CA LEU A 127 1.51 -3.11 -11.95
C LEU A 127 1.26 -2.37 -10.63
N ALA A 128 1.97 -1.27 -10.38
CA ALA A 128 1.78 -0.47 -9.17
C ALA A 128 0.34 0.04 -9.01
N PHE A 129 -0.23 0.57 -10.09
CA PHE A 129 -1.60 1.09 -10.04
C PHE A 129 -2.63 -0.01 -9.85
N VAL A 130 -2.46 -1.16 -10.50
CA VAL A 130 -3.36 -2.30 -10.30
C VAL A 130 -3.23 -2.84 -8.88
N MET A 131 -2.01 -3.03 -8.37
CA MET A 131 -1.81 -3.44 -6.97
C MET A 131 -2.47 -2.46 -5.99
N ALA A 132 -2.27 -1.15 -6.18
CA ALA A 132 -2.85 -0.15 -5.31
C ALA A 132 -4.38 -0.11 -5.41
N HIS A 133 -4.97 -0.30 -6.60
CA HIS A 133 -6.41 -0.39 -6.82
C HIS A 133 -7.01 -1.60 -6.08
N GLU A 134 -6.45 -2.79 -6.28
CA GLU A 134 -6.97 -4.01 -5.68
C GLU A 134 -6.79 -4.05 -4.15
N ILE A 135 -5.65 -3.58 -3.65
CA ILE A 135 -5.45 -3.38 -2.20
C ILE A 135 -6.45 -2.34 -1.68
N GLY A 136 -6.74 -1.30 -2.47
CA GLY A 136 -7.76 -0.31 -2.17
C GLY A 136 -9.12 -0.95 -1.92
N HIS A 137 -9.56 -1.92 -2.72
CA HIS A 137 -10.80 -2.66 -2.49
C HIS A 137 -10.82 -3.37 -1.13
N VAL A 138 -9.70 -3.99 -0.73
CA VAL A 138 -9.59 -4.64 0.59
C VAL A 138 -9.70 -3.63 1.73
N LEU A 139 -9.03 -2.48 1.62
CA LEU A 139 -9.01 -1.46 2.68
C LEU A 139 -10.31 -0.67 2.77
N LEU A 140 -11.03 -0.50 1.67
CA LEU A 140 -12.32 0.17 1.57
C LEU A 140 -13.52 -0.78 1.77
N ALA A 141 -13.28 -1.98 2.30
CA ALA A 141 -14.31 -2.99 2.59
C ALA A 141 -15.25 -3.30 1.40
N GLY A 142 -14.68 -3.41 0.19
CA GLY A 142 -15.41 -3.77 -1.02
C GLY A 142 -16.28 -2.64 -1.59
N ARG A 143 -15.98 -1.40 -1.24
CA ARG A 143 -16.66 -0.23 -1.84
C ARG A 143 -16.65 -0.37 -3.36
N ARG A 144 -17.79 -0.03 -3.99
CA ARG A 144 -17.92 -0.01 -5.45
C ARG A 144 -16.94 0.99 -6.06
N HIS A 145 -16.57 0.76 -7.32
CA HIS A 145 -15.75 1.68 -8.08
C HIS A 145 -16.27 3.12 -8.03
N GLY A 146 -15.35 4.07 -7.91
CA GLY A 146 -15.64 5.50 -7.98
C GLY A 146 -15.70 6.01 -9.43
N HIS A 147 -16.18 7.24 -9.59
CA HIS A 147 -16.16 7.92 -10.90
C HIS A 147 -14.84 8.64 -11.17
N VAL A 148 -14.04 8.91 -10.13
CA VAL A 148 -12.77 9.64 -10.18
C VAL A 148 -11.72 8.92 -9.32
N GLY A 149 -10.45 9.30 -9.51
CA GLY A 149 -9.35 8.77 -8.72
C GLY A 149 -8.93 7.35 -9.08
N LEU A 150 -8.17 6.74 -8.19
CA LEU A 150 -7.59 5.41 -8.39
C LEU A 150 -8.65 4.31 -8.45
N MET A 151 -9.77 4.48 -7.74
CA MET A 151 -10.84 3.49 -7.69
C MET A 151 -11.80 3.53 -8.89
N LYS A 152 -11.43 4.18 -10.01
CA LYS A 152 -12.17 4.04 -11.27
C LYS A 152 -12.08 2.61 -11.81
N PRO A 153 -13.16 2.08 -12.44
CA PRO A 153 -13.15 0.69 -12.95
C PRO A 153 -12.20 0.46 -14.13
N ARG A 154 -11.69 1.53 -14.74
CA ARG A 154 -10.73 1.47 -15.84
C ARG A 154 -9.60 2.44 -15.59
N LEU A 155 -8.38 1.98 -15.80
CA LEU A 155 -7.19 2.81 -15.75
C LEU A 155 -7.13 3.70 -17.01
N ASP A 156 -7.15 5.00 -16.78
CA ASP A 156 -7.02 6.00 -17.84
C ASP A 156 -5.58 6.02 -18.37
N PRO A 157 -5.38 5.94 -19.70
CA PRO A 157 -4.04 6.00 -20.30
C PRO A 157 -3.26 7.25 -19.94
N ASP A 158 -3.90 8.41 -19.86
CA ASP A 158 -3.21 9.68 -19.55
C ASP A 158 -2.77 9.71 -18.09
N VAL A 159 -3.59 9.15 -17.21
CA VAL A 159 -3.25 8.95 -15.80
C VAL A 159 -2.05 8.01 -15.64
N LEU A 160 -2.00 6.93 -16.41
CA LEU A 160 -0.87 6.01 -16.43
C LEU A 160 0.43 6.69 -16.91
N ARG A 161 0.34 7.60 -17.89
CA ARG A 161 1.50 8.35 -18.39
C ARG A 161 2.01 9.38 -17.40
N THR A 162 1.10 10.14 -16.79
CA THR A 162 1.48 11.21 -15.84
C THR A 162 1.87 10.68 -14.47
N GLY A 163 1.34 9.53 -14.04
CA GLY A 163 1.53 9.00 -12.70
C GLY A 163 0.78 9.78 -11.62
N LEU A 164 -0.05 10.75 -12.01
CA LEU A 164 -0.79 11.63 -11.10
C LEU A 164 -2.17 11.05 -10.79
N ILE A 165 -2.20 9.95 -10.04
CA ILE A 165 -3.44 9.38 -9.54
C ILE A 165 -3.30 8.96 -8.07
N GLY A 166 -4.40 9.03 -7.35
CA GLY A 166 -4.51 8.59 -5.97
C GLY A 166 -5.96 8.38 -5.57
N PHE A 167 -6.14 8.05 -4.33
CA PHE A 167 -7.44 7.94 -3.70
C PHE A 167 -8.06 9.33 -3.51
N THR A 168 -9.38 9.42 -3.61
CA THR A 168 -10.14 10.63 -3.28
C THR A 168 -10.01 10.99 -1.81
N PRO A 169 -10.33 12.24 -1.38
CA PRO A 169 -10.27 12.62 0.03
C PRO A 169 -11.08 11.70 0.96
N ASP A 170 -12.24 11.23 0.51
CA ASP A 170 -13.11 10.32 1.29
C ASP A 170 -12.48 8.93 1.42
N GLU A 171 -12.01 8.37 0.31
CA GLU A 171 -11.29 7.10 0.30
C GLU A 171 -10.05 7.14 1.19
N ARG A 172 -9.30 8.25 1.17
CA ARG A 172 -8.13 8.42 2.05
C ARG A 172 -8.50 8.38 3.52
N ARG A 173 -9.62 9.02 3.92
CA ARG A 173 -10.10 8.97 5.32
C ARG A 173 -10.45 7.54 5.73
N GLU A 174 -11.15 6.80 4.88
CA GLU A 174 -11.52 5.41 5.13
C GLU A 174 -10.31 4.47 5.19
N ILE A 175 -9.37 4.61 4.25
CA ILE A 175 -8.12 3.83 4.20
C ILE A 175 -7.32 4.06 5.49
N ARG A 176 -7.17 5.31 5.94
CA ARG A 176 -6.48 5.63 7.18
C ARG A 176 -7.15 4.99 8.39
N ALA A 177 -8.47 5.11 8.49
CA ALA A 177 -9.26 4.50 9.56
C ALA A 177 -9.17 2.97 9.54
N SER A 178 -9.11 2.38 8.35
CA SER A 178 -8.94 0.95 8.15
C SER A 178 -7.52 0.51 8.51
N GLY A 179 -6.48 1.27 8.12
CA GLY A 179 -5.08 0.93 8.39
C GLY A 179 -4.75 0.77 9.88
N GLY A 180 -5.42 1.51 10.74
CA GLY A 180 -5.24 1.41 12.20
C GLY A 180 -5.93 0.20 12.87
N ARG A 181 -6.70 -0.60 12.13
CA ARG A 181 -7.36 -1.80 12.66
C ARG A 181 -6.48 -3.02 12.43
N SER A 182 -5.94 -3.62 13.48
CA SER A 182 -5.40 -4.99 13.43
C SER A 182 -6.57 -5.98 13.21
N ARG A 183 -6.35 -7.00 12.39
CA ARG A 183 -7.25 -8.17 12.35
C ARG A 183 -6.92 -9.08 13.50
#